data_038abe24fe528d472112858410b1b266
#
_entry.id   038abe24fe528d472112858410b1b266
#
_cell.length_a   1.000
_cell.length_b   1.000
_cell.length_c   1.000
_cell.angle_alpha   90.00
_cell.angle_beta   90.00
_cell.angle_gamma   90.00
#
_symmetry.space_group_name_H-M   'P 1'
#
loop_
_entity.id
_entity.type
_entity.pdbx_description
1 polymer ?
#
loop_
_entity_poly.entity_id
_entity_poly.type
_entity_poly.pdbx_seq_one_letter_code
_entity_poly.pdbx_strand_id
1 'polypeptide(L)'
;MQLSDDRIELLPFKESDFELFLEIITCPQMMEHVYDPLTYDEAKFSFGERLPPWKLESDKWRSFSINEIKSGEKLGYISLRIVNHNAKVAEVGFMIKASAQGKGVGSKALKLIKQYAFDALMLNKLVAFCSVHNSGSFNLLEKEDFSRERCLKQNTLINNHYRDDYAYGLCKPTL
;
A
#
# COMPACT_ATOMS: atom_id res chain seq x y z
N MET A 1 -11.65 5.39 -14.64
CA MET A 1 -12.47 5.04 -13.47
C MET A 1 -12.07 5.99 -12.34
N GLN A 2 -13.03 6.65 -11.72
CA GLN A 2 -12.80 7.48 -10.53
C GLN A 2 -12.65 6.56 -9.31
N LEU A 3 -11.54 6.70 -8.58
CA LEU A 3 -11.26 5.92 -7.39
C LEU A 3 -11.61 6.76 -6.16
N SER A 4 -12.89 6.88 -5.85
CA SER A 4 -13.38 7.64 -4.70
C SER A 4 -14.62 7.02 -4.08
N ASP A 5 -14.83 7.30 -2.80
CA ASP A 5 -16.08 7.05 -2.09
C ASP A 5 -16.68 8.38 -1.58
N ASP A 6 -17.51 8.34 -0.53
CA ASP A 6 -18.15 9.51 0.09
C ASP A 6 -17.16 10.40 0.88
N ARG A 7 -15.99 9.91 1.22
CA ARG A 7 -15.03 10.58 2.10
C ARG A 7 -13.65 10.79 1.50
N ILE A 8 -13.12 9.78 0.81
CA ILE A 8 -11.75 9.81 0.28
C ILE A 8 -11.70 9.59 -1.23
N GLU A 9 -10.64 10.09 -1.85
CA GLU A 9 -10.29 9.78 -3.22
C GLU A 9 -8.83 9.32 -3.31
N LEU A 10 -8.56 8.43 -4.26
CA LEU A 10 -7.22 7.96 -4.61
C LEU A 10 -6.79 8.64 -5.90
N LEU A 11 -5.77 9.49 -5.82
CA LEU A 11 -5.20 10.18 -6.97
C LEU A 11 -3.81 9.62 -7.29
N PRO A 12 -3.50 9.33 -8.57
CA PRO A 12 -2.14 8.92 -8.95
C PRO A 12 -1.12 9.92 -8.42
N PHE A 13 0.02 9.43 -7.94
CA PHE A 13 1.10 10.29 -7.45
C PHE A 13 1.48 11.34 -8.48
N LYS A 14 1.72 12.54 -8.02
CA LYS A 14 2.27 13.68 -8.74
C LYS A 14 3.38 14.31 -7.89
N GLU A 15 4.21 15.13 -8.48
CA GLU A 15 5.39 15.71 -7.80
C GLU A 15 5.04 16.38 -6.47
N SER A 16 3.88 17.03 -6.36
CA SER A 16 3.40 17.65 -5.11
C SER A 16 3.02 16.65 -3.99
N ASP A 17 3.13 15.35 -4.23
CA ASP A 17 2.93 14.30 -3.21
C ASP A 17 4.26 13.88 -2.54
N PHE A 18 5.39 14.44 -2.99
CA PHE A 18 6.70 14.10 -2.44
C PHE A 18 6.81 14.38 -0.93
N GLU A 19 6.28 15.50 -0.46
CA GLU A 19 6.32 15.85 0.97
C GLU A 19 5.55 14.83 1.82
N LEU A 20 4.37 14.39 1.36
CA LEU A 20 3.61 13.31 2.02
C LEU A 20 4.43 12.01 2.10
N PHE A 21 5.04 11.63 0.98
CA PHE A 21 5.84 10.42 0.91
C PHE A 21 7.06 10.52 1.84
N LEU A 22 7.79 11.63 1.78
CA LEU A 22 8.97 11.90 2.59
C LEU A 22 8.64 11.87 4.09
N GLU A 23 7.57 12.56 4.51
CA GLU A 23 7.10 12.57 5.90
C GLU A 23 6.92 11.15 6.46
N ILE A 24 6.33 10.26 5.67
CA ILE A 24 6.04 8.90 6.09
C ILE A 24 7.31 8.03 6.09
N ILE A 25 8.05 8.03 4.97
CA ILE A 25 9.10 7.03 4.73
C ILE A 25 10.39 7.30 5.51
N THR A 26 10.56 8.53 6.00
CA THR A 26 11.68 8.92 6.87
C THR A 26 11.32 8.92 8.36
N CYS A 27 10.05 8.69 8.70
CA CYS A 27 9.59 8.67 10.09
C CYS A 27 9.85 7.31 10.74
N PRO A 28 10.72 7.21 11.78
CA PRO A 28 11.03 5.93 12.43
C PRO A 28 9.79 5.21 12.97
N GLN A 29 8.83 5.94 13.56
CA GLN A 29 7.61 5.36 14.12
C GLN A 29 6.70 4.78 13.03
N MET A 30 6.60 5.46 11.88
CA MET A 30 5.80 4.97 10.76
C MET A 30 6.44 3.74 10.09
N MET A 31 7.77 3.68 10.10
CA MET A 31 8.54 2.64 9.43
C MET A 31 8.93 1.46 10.33
N GLU A 32 8.63 1.52 11.63
CA GLU A 32 9.05 0.55 12.66
C GLU A 32 8.83 -0.93 12.27
N HIS A 33 7.77 -1.20 11.51
CA HIS A 33 7.38 -2.54 11.09
C HIS A 33 7.48 -2.78 9.57
N VAL A 34 8.13 -1.87 8.84
CA VAL A 34 8.17 -1.91 7.37
C VAL A 34 9.59 -2.17 6.87
N TYR A 35 10.48 -1.21 7.07
CA TYR A 35 11.94 -1.28 6.83
C TYR A 35 12.63 -0.08 7.47
N ASP A 36 13.95 -0.05 7.48
CA ASP A 36 14.69 1.09 8.04
C ASP A 36 14.31 2.39 7.31
N PRO A 37 14.09 3.50 8.05
CA PRO A 37 13.75 4.77 7.43
C PRO A 37 14.75 5.17 6.36
N LEU A 38 14.25 5.65 5.22
CA LEU A 38 15.09 6.09 4.12
C LEU A 38 15.73 7.46 4.41
N THR A 39 16.91 7.69 3.86
CA THR A 39 17.48 9.02 3.73
C THR A 39 16.67 9.85 2.72
N TYR A 40 16.90 11.17 2.72
CA TYR A 40 16.23 12.07 1.75
C TYR A 40 16.48 11.65 0.29
N ASP A 41 17.72 11.32 -0.06
CA ASP A 41 18.06 10.96 -1.44
C ASP A 41 17.46 9.62 -1.87
N GLU A 42 17.45 8.62 -0.97
CA GLU A 42 16.78 7.35 -1.20
C GLU A 42 15.27 7.52 -1.34
N ALA A 43 14.65 8.36 -0.50
CA ALA A 43 13.23 8.69 -0.58
C ALA A 43 12.91 9.39 -1.90
N LYS A 44 13.72 10.34 -2.34
CA LYS A 44 13.57 11.04 -3.62
C LYS A 44 13.66 10.10 -4.81
N PHE A 45 14.64 9.20 -4.81
CA PHE A 45 14.76 8.17 -5.84
C PHE A 45 13.56 7.24 -5.85
N SER A 46 13.20 6.67 -4.69
CA SER A 46 12.05 5.76 -4.54
C SER A 46 10.73 6.41 -4.95
N PHE A 47 10.55 7.69 -4.66
CA PHE A 47 9.37 8.45 -5.09
C PHE A 47 9.32 8.63 -6.61
N GLY A 48 10.44 8.99 -7.23
CA GLY A 48 10.55 9.15 -8.69
C GLY A 48 10.14 7.88 -9.44
N GLU A 49 10.52 6.71 -8.93
CA GLU A 49 10.13 5.41 -9.50
C GLU A 49 8.63 5.11 -9.42
N ARG A 50 7.86 5.88 -8.63
CA ARG A 50 6.42 5.73 -8.43
C ARG A 50 5.58 6.74 -9.22
N LEU A 51 6.23 7.73 -9.85
CA LEU A 51 5.55 8.73 -10.66
C LEU A 51 5.07 8.13 -12.01
N PRO A 52 3.94 8.62 -12.54
CA PRO A 52 3.48 8.22 -13.86
C PRO A 52 4.46 8.67 -14.99
N PRO A 53 4.43 8.03 -16.17
CA PRO A 53 3.45 7.02 -16.57
C PRO A 53 3.74 5.63 -16.02
N TRP A 54 2.67 4.93 -15.62
CA TRP A 54 2.73 3.52 -15.22
C TRP A 54 2.01 2.65 -16.26
N LYS A 55 2.56 1.48 -16.53
CA LYS A 55 1.97 0.51 -17.46
C LYS A 55 1.77 -0.82 -16.74
N LEU A 56 0.79 -1.60 -17.17
CA LEU A 56 0.45 -2.89 -16.55
C LEU A 56 1.61 -3.91 -16.65
N GLU A 57 2.46 -3.79 -17.67
CA GLU A 57 3.65 -4.61 -17.88
C GLU A 57 4.83 -4.21 -16.98
N SER A 58 4.69 -3.13 -16.22
CA SER A 58 5.75 -2.63 -15.34
C SER A 58 5.81 -3.40 -14.02
N ASP A 59 7.03 -3.64 -13.52
CA ASP A 59 7.29 -4.16 -12.18
C ASP A 59 7.34 -3.05 -11.12
N LYS A 60 7.18 -1.77 -11.54
CA LYS A 60 7.21 -0.62 -10.64
C LYS A 60 5.89 -0.49 -9.88
N TRP A 61 5.98 0.15 -8.72
CA TRP A 61 4.79 0.51 -7.95
C TRP A 61 3.96 1.57 -8.67
N ARG A 62 2.67 1.31 -8.81
CA ARG A 62 1.66 2.33 -9.08
C ARG A 62 1.14 2.86 -7.76
N SER A 63 1.44 4.10 -7.45
CA SER A 63 1.10 4.71 -6.18
C SER A 63 0.02 5.79 -6.32
N PHE A 64 -0.82 5.88 -5.28
CA PHE A 64 -1.91 6.83 -5.18
C PHE A 64 -1.84 7.53 -3.83
N SER A 65 -1.95 8.85 -3.81
CA SER A 65 -2.23 9.60 -2.59
C SER A 65 -3.67 9.37 -2.16
N ILE A 66 -3.90 9.24 -0.86
CA ILE A 66 -5.22 9.13 -0.26
C ILE A 66 -5.58 10.53 0.25
N ASN A 67 -6.59 11.14 -0.37
CA ASN A 67 -7.00 12.51 -0.07
C ASN A 67 -8.39 12.52 0.54
N GLU A 68 -8.59 13.32 1.58
CA GLU A 68 -9.94 13.59 2.11
C GLU A 68 -10.65 14.60 1.21
N ILE A 69 -11.82 14.23 0.67
CA ILE A 69 -12.51 15.02 -0.34
C ILE A 69 -12.90 16.41 0.19
N LYS A 70 -13.35 16.50 1.45
CA LYS A 70 -13.86 17.76 2.02
C LYS A 70 -12.77 18.80 2.30
N SER A 71 -11.64 18.35 2.82
CA SER A 71 -10.55 19.22 3.26
C SER A 71 -9.40 19.31 2.24
N GLY A 72 -9.30 18.33 1.33
CA GLY A 72 -8.13 18.16 0.48
C GLY A 72 -6.88 17.65 1.23
N GLU A 73 -7.02 17.27 2.51
CA GLU A 73 -5.91 16.77 3.32
C GLU A 73 -5.40 15.44 2.79
N LYS A 74 -4.09 15.29 2.68
CA LYS A 74 -3.43 14.04 2.31
C LYS A 74 -3.26 13.16 3.55
N LEU A 75 -3.94 12.02 3.56
CA LEU A 75 -4.05 11.11 4.71
C LEU A 75 -3.05 9.94 4.68
N GLY A 76 -2.38 9.74 3.56
CA GLY A 76 -1.47 8.63 3.35
C GLY A 76 -1.36 8.27 1.87
N TYR A 77 -0.84 7.09 1.60
CA TYR A 77 -0.80 6.55 0.23
C TYR A 77 -1.05 5.05 0.21
N ILE A 78 -1.51 4.57 -0.94
CA ILE A 78 -1.69 3.15 -1.24
C ILE A 78 -1.08 2.86 -2.61
N SER A 79 -0.46 1.68 -2.74
CA SER A 79 0.27 1.31 -3.95
C SER A 79 -0.02 -0.13 -4.33
N LEU A 80 0.09 -0.44 -5.62
CA LEU A 80 0.14 -1.81 -6.10
C LEU A 80 1.26 -1.99 -7.11
N ARG A 81 1.81 -3.20 -7.21
CA ARG A 81 2.74 -3.61 -8.28
C ARG A 81 2.43 -5.02 -8.73
N ILE A 82 2.66 -5.31 -10.01
CA ILE A 82 2.48 -6.65 -10.52
C ILE A 82 3.68 -7.51 -10.08
N VAL A 83 3.41 -8.62 -9.40
CA VAL A 83 4.43 -9.56 -8.94
C VAL A 83 4.44 -10.86 -9.75
N ASN A 84 3.36 -11.12 -10.50
CA ASN A 84 3.28 -12.22 -11.45
C ASN A 84 2.31 -11.84 -12.58
N HIS A 85 2.88 -11.48 -13.74
CA HIS A 85 2.09 -11.07 -14.91
C HIS A 85 1.23 -12.21 -15.48
N ASN A 86 1.78 -13.42 -15.55
CA ASN A 86 1.07 -14.58 -16.13
C ASN A 86 -0.13 -14.99 -15.26
N ALA A 87 0.05 -15.03 -13.94
CA ALA A 87 -1.02 -15.35 -13.00
C ALA A 87 -1.89 -14.14 -12.63
N LYS A 88 -1.57 -12.93 -13.13
CA LYS A 88 -2.25 -11.67 -12.84
C LYS A 88 -2.35 -11.41 -11.33
N VAL A 89 -1.20 -11.53 -10.63
CA VAL A 89 -1.09 -11.29 -9.20
C VAL A 89 -0.39 -9.96 -8.96
N ALA A 90 -0.97 -9.13 -8.10
CA ALA A 90 -0.33 -7.89 -7.66
C ALA A 90 -0.15 -7.86 -6.13
N GLU A 91 0.93 -7.25 -5.70
CA GLU A 91 1.15 -6.89 -4.30
C GLU A 91 0.51 -5.52 -4.03
N VAL A 92 -0.16 -5.38 -2.89
CA VAL A 92 -0.69 -4.11 -2.38
C VAL A 92 0.03 -3.74 -1.09
N GLY A 93 0.42 -2.45 -0.99
CA GLY A 93 0.99 -1.86 0.21
C GLY A 93 0.35 -0.51 0.49
N PHE A 94 0.22 -0.14 1.77
CA PHE A 94 -0.40 1.10 2.18
C PHE A 94 0.28 1.70 3.41
N MET A 95 0.28 3.01 3.47
CA MET A 95 0.79 3.78 4.60
C MET A 95 -0.21 4.89 4.94
N ILE A 96 -0.73 4.88 6.15
CA ILE A 96 -1.70 5.86 6.65
C ILE A 96 -1.01 6.74 7.69
N LYS A 97 -1.05 8.06 7.52
CA LYS A 97 -0.49 9.01 8.49
C LYS A 97 -1.02 8.71 9.89
N ALA A 98 -0.18 8.87 10.91
CA ALA A 98 -0.56 8.61 12.30
C ALA A 98 -1.86 9.35 12.71
N SER A 99 -2.00 10.61 12.26
CA SER A 99 -3.20 11.44 12.50
C SER A 99 -4.48 10.90 11.86
N ALA A 100 -4.37 10.05 10.84
CA ALA A 100 -5.50 9.49 10.08
C ALA A 100 -5.79 8.00 10.42
N GLN A 101 -4.95 7.37 11.23
CA GLN A 101 -5.15 5.99 11.68
C GLN A 101 -6.37 5.87 12.60
N GLY A 102 -6.96 4.67 12.67
CA GLY A 102 -8.14 4.39 13.50
C GLY A 102 -9.45 5.03 13.03
N LYS A 103 -9.43 5.79 11.92
CA LYS A 103 -10.57 6.54 11.37
C LYS A 103 -11.22 5.90 10.14
N GLY A 104 -10.87 4.64 9.83
CA GLY A 104 -11.41 3.89 8.69
C GLY A 104 -10.80 4.22 7.32
N VAL A 105 -9.81 5.11 7.26
CA VAL A 105 -9.15 5.54 6.02
C VAL A 105 -8.52 4.36 5.27
N GLY A 106 -7.78 3.51 5.96
CA GLY A 106 -7.14 2.33 5.35
C GLY A 106 -8.14 1.35 4.75
N SER A 107 -9.27 1.11 5.46
CA SER A 107 -10.36 0.26 4.98
C SER A 107 -10.97 0.77 3.68
N LYS A 108 -11.28 2.07 3.63
CA LYS A 108 -11.82 2.72 2.42
C LYS A 108 -10.81 2.67 1.26
N ALA A 109 -9.54 2.97 1.52
CA ALA A 109 -8.49 2.91 0.50
C ALA A 109 -8.30 1.49 -0.06
N LEU A 110 -8.28 0.46 0.81
CA LEU A 110 -8.21 -0.94 0.37
C LEU A 110 -9.42 -1.35 -0.47
N LYS A 111 -10.64 -0.92 -0.12
CA LYS A 111 -11.85 -1.19 -0.94
C LYS A 111 -11.70 -0.61 -2.34
N LEU A 112 -11.27 0.63 -2.46
CA LEU A 112 -11.09 1.29 -3.74
C LEU A 112 -9.99 0.62 -4.59
N ILE A 113 -8.87 0.25 -3.97
CA ILE A 113 -7.79 -0.41 -4.72
C ILE A 113 -8.16 -1.85 -5.13
N LYS A 114 -8.96 -2.58 -4.33
CA LYS A 114 -9.52 -3.89 -4.70
C LYS A 114 -10.39 -3.76 -5.97
N GLN A 115 -11.30 -2.80 -6.00
CA GLN A 115 -12.13 -2.54 -7.19
C GLN A 115 -11.26 -2.20 -8.40
N TYR A 116 -10.28 -1.32 -8.24
CA TYR A 116 -9.36 -0.98 -9.32
C TYR A 116 -8.60 -2.18 -9.84
N ALA A 117 -8.06 -3.01 -8.95
CA ALA A 117 -7.29 -4.19 -9.30
C ALA A 117 -8.13 -5.25 -10.04
N PHE A 118 -9.32 -5.55 -9.53
CA PHE A 118 -10.13 -6.65 -10.05
C PHE A 118 -11.00 -6.25 -11.25
N ASP A 119 -11.50 -5.00 -11.28
CA ASP A 119 -12.44 -4.57 -12.31
C ASP A 119 -11.77 -3.80 -13.45
N ALA A 120 -10.81 -2.91 -13.15
CA ALA A 120 -10.13 -2.14 -14.17
C ALA A 120 -8.88 -2.83 -14.71
N LEU A 121 -8.05 -3.42 -13.85
CA LEU A 121 -6.82 -4.12 -14.26
C LEU A 121 -7.05 -5.60 -14.56
N MET A 122 -8.24 -6.13 -14.27
CA MET A 122 -8.60 -7.54 -14.49
C MET A 122 -7.61 -8.52 -13.84
N LEU A 123 -7.09 -8.16 -12.66
CA LEU A 123 -6.20 -9.03 -11.89
C LEU A 123 -6.98 -10.20 -11.29
N ASN A 124 -6.25 -11.28 -10.99
CA ASN A 124 -6.81 -12.50 -10.41
C ASN A 124 -6.66 -12.54 -8.88
N LYS A 125 -5.57 -11.96 -8.35
CA LYS A 125 -5.26 -12.05 -6.93
C LYS A 125 -4.49 -10.82 -6.47
N LEU A 126 -4.79 -10.36 -5.26
CA LEU A 126 -3.95 -9.44 -4.51
C LEU A 126 -3.20 -10.19 -3.41
N VAL A 127 -1.94 -9.82 -3.18
CA VAL A 127 -1.15 -10.27 -2.03
C VAL A 127 -0.68 -9.08 -1.22
N ALA A 128 -0.47 -9.27 0.07
CA ALA A 128 0.08 -8.25 0.95
C ALA A 128 1.00 -8.89 2.00
N PHE A 129 2.02 -8.16 2.43
CA PHE A 129 2.95 -8.61 3.46
C PHE A 129 2.96 -7.60 4.59
N CYS A 130 3.02 -8.09 5.83
CA CYS A 130 3.20 -7.23 6.99
C CYS A 130 3.92 -7.97 8.11
N SER A 131 4.68 -7.23 8.92
CA SER A 131 5.31 -7.79 10.11
C SER A 131 4.29 -8.44 11.04
N VAL A 132 4.65 -9.58 11.65
CA VAL A 132 3.82 -10.25 12.67
C VAL A 132 3.52 -9.35 13.88
N HIS A 133 4.29 -8.27 14.05
CA HIS A 133 4.12 -7.28 15.11
C HIS A 133 3.26 -6.07 14.69
N ASN A 134 2.91 -5.95 13.40
CA ASN A 134 2.09 -4.85 12.89
C ASN A 134 0.60 -5.20 12.97
N SER A 135 0.04 -5.14 14.18
CA SER A 135 -1.38 -5.48 14.41
C SER A 135 -2.35 -4.56 13.63
N GLY A 136 -2.01 -3.30 13.46
CA GLY A 136 -2.82 -2.36 12.67
C GLY A 136 -2.96 -2.81 11.22
N SER A 137 -1.87 -3.31 10.62
CA SER A 137 -1.87 -3.77 9.24
C SER A 137 -2.60 -5.10 9.07
N PHE A 138 -2.29 -6.13 9.87
CA PHE A 138 -2.92 -7.43 9.67
C PHE A 138 -4.41 -7.43 10.05
N ASN A 139 -4.83 -6.69 11.08
CA ASN A 139 -6.24 -6.53 11.40
C ASN A 139 -7.02 -5.83 10.27
N LEU A 140 -6.39 -4.84 9.63
CA LEU A 140 -6.99 -4.15 8.49
C LEU A 140 -7.13 -5.10 7.28
N LEU A 141 -6.10 -5.87 6.97
CA LEU A 141 -6.15 -6.86 5.88
C LEU A 141 -7.23 -7.91 6.12
N GLU A 142 -7.30 -8.49 7.32
CA GLU A 142 -8.32 -9.49 7.68
C GLU A 142 -9.74 -8.91 7.63
N LYS A 143 -9.93 -7.66 8.08
CA LYS A 143 -11.21 -6.95 7.97
C LYS A 143 -11.65 -6.74 6.52
N GLU A 144 -10.72 -6.63 5.60
CA GLU A 144 -10.96 -6.42 4.17
C GLU A 144 -10.84 -7.72 3.35
N ASP A 145 -11.15 -8.86 4.01
CA ASP A 145 -11.30 -10.20 3.44
C ASP A 145 -9.99 -10.85 2.94
N PHE A 146 -8.83 -10.28 3.26
CA PHE A 146 -7.57 -10.97 2.99
C PHE A 146 -7.39 -12.14 3.97
N SER A 147 -7.03 -13.30 3.44
CA SER A 147 -6.72 -14.49 4.23
C SER A 147 -5.23 -14.61 4.47
N ARG A 148 -4.84 -14.91 5.72
CA ARG A 148 -3.44 -15.20 6.03
C ARG A 148 -3.05 -16.55 5.44
N GLU A 149 -2.11 -16.54 4.48
CA GLU A 149 -1.69 -17.74 3.77
C GLU A 149 -0.43 -18.38 4.37
N ARG A 150 0.50 -17.56 4.88
CA ARG A 150 1.77 -18.04 5.43
C ARG A 150 2.32 -17.11 6.52
N CYS A 151 3.23 -17.68 7.32
CA CYS A 151 4.19 -16.92 8.14
C CYS A 151 5.59 -17.16 7.55
N LEU A 152 6.21 -16.09 7.08
CA LEU A 152 7.54 -16.09 6.48
C LEU A 152 8.56 -15.78 7.57
N LYS A 153 9.38 -16.78 7.93
CA LYS A 153 10.37 -16.64 8.99
C LYS A 153 11.57 -15.82 8.53
N GLN A 154 12.01 -14.88 9.37
CA GLN A 154 13.19 -14.05 9.14
C GLN A 154 13.19 -13.37 7.75
N ASN A 155 12.00 -12.89 7.33
CA ASN A 155 11.77 -12.41 5.97
C ASN A 155 12.25 -10.97 5.74
N THR A 156 12.24 -10.13 6.78
CA THR A 156 12.62 -8.72 6.70
C THR A 156 13.70 -8.40 7.73
N LEU A 157 14.66 -7.55 7.37
CA LEU A 157 15.70 -7.05 8.26
C LEU A 157 15.40 -5.59 8.60
N ILE A 158 15.19 -5.29 9.90
CA ILE A 158 14.93 -3.93 10.39
C ILE A 158 15.81 -3.69 11.62
N ASN A 159 16.59 -2.61 11.62
CA ASN A 159 17.54 -2.27 12.69
C ASN A 159 18.46 -3.46 13.04
N ASN A 160 18.99 -4.13 12.02
CA ASN A 160 19.84 -5.32 12.14
C ASN A 160 19.18 -6.52 12.87
N HIS A 161 17.84 -6.56 12.98
CA HIS A 161 17.09 -7.68 13.53
C HIS A 161 16.19 -8.30 12.46
N TYR A 162 16.30 -9.62 12.29
CA TYR A 162 15.39 -10.36 11.41
C TYR A 162 13.98 -10.39 12.01
N ARG A 163 12.99 -10.14 11.17
CA ARG A 163 11.57 -10.12 11.51
C ARG A 163 10.81 -11.14 10.70
N ASP A 164 9.81 -11.75 11.33
CA ASP A 164 8.85 -12.59 10.64
C ASP A 164 7.75 -11.73 10.03
N ASP A 165 7.27 -12.14 8.85
CA ASP A 165 6.15 -11.49 8.18
C ASP A 165 5.01 -12.47 7.94
N TYR A 166 3.77 -11.96 8.00
CA TYR A 166 2.62 -12.65 7.46
C TYR A 166 2.46 -12.32 5.98
N ALA A 167 2.17 -13.36 5.18
CA ALA A 167 1.75 -13.22 3.81
C ALA A 167 0.23 -13.42 3.73
N TYR A 168 -0.44 -12.46 3.14
CA TYR A 168 -1.88 -12.43 2.93
C TYR A 168 -2.24 -12.53 1.45
N GLY A 169 -3.38 -13.14 1.14
CA GLY A 169 -3.92 -13.22 -0.21
C GLY A 169 -5.41 -12.95 -0.25
N LEU A 170 -5.86 -12.33 -1.35
CA LEU A 170 -7.25 -12.14 -1.69
C LEU A 170 -7.45 -12.45 -3.16
N CYS A 171 -8.20 -13.52 -3.47
CA CYS A 171 -8.56 -13.85 -4.84
C CYS A 171 -9.75 -12.99 -5.31
N LYS A 172 -9.79 -12.71 -6.63
CA LYS A 172 -10.97 -12.10 -7.23
C LYS A 172 -12.20 -12.95 -6.91
N PRO A 173 -13.29 -12.36 -6.39
CA PRO A 173 -14.53 -13.10 -6.19
C PRO A 173 -15.00 -13.75 -7.50
N THR A 174 -15.32 -15.04 -7.48
CA THR A 174 -16.04 -15.71 -8.58
C THR A 174 -17.48 -15.24 -8.56
N LEU A 175 -17.97 -14.77 -9.70
CA LEU A 175 -19.38 -14.43 -9.90
C LEU A 175 -20.23 -15.70 -9.85
#